data_b585e8be1e34b801a27651797b0fc632
#
_entry.id   b585e8be1e34b801a27651797b0fc632
#
_cell.length_a   1.000
_cell.length_b   1.000
_cell.length_c   1.000
_cell.angle_alpha   90.00
_cell.angle_beta   90.00
_cell.angle_gamma   90.00
#
_symmetry.space_group_name_H-M   'P 1'
#
loop_
_entity.id
_entity.type
_entity.pdbx_description
1 polymer ?
#
loop_
_entity_poly.entity_id
_entity_poly.type
_entity_poly.pdbx_seq_one_letter_code
_entity_poly.pdbx_strand_id
1 'polypeptide(L)'
;MSIVAERKRLLADRELRGSEFTLQLSDATDQWLQDLFSSVVDERQDLALIAVGGYGRRDLSPLSDLDVLLLHDDAQDIESIAESLWYPIWDQGENLGHSVRTITETLDLANEDLDTATSLLSSRIIAGSQSLADELVGLALQQWKSKTKLWLPKLAASIH
;
A
#
# COMPACT_ATOMS: atom_id res chain seq x y z
N MET A 1 -10.11 -10.61 13.98
CA MET A 1 -10.72 -9.26 14.10
C MET A 1 -11.33 -8.85 12.75
N SER A 2 -12.51 -8.28 12.79
CA SER A 2 -13.16 -7.78 11.57
C SER A 2 -12.81 -6.30 11.37
N ILE A 3 -12.32 -5.94 10.18
CA ILE A 3 -12.03 -4.54 9.87
C ILE A 3 -13.32 -3.72 9.80
N VAL A 4 -14.43 -4.33 9.40
CA VAL A 4 -15.74 -3.66 9.38
C VAL A 4 -16.19 -3.30 10.79
N ALA A 5 -16.05 -4.21 11.75
CA ALA A 5 -16.39 -3.98 13.15
C ALA A 5 -15.49 -2.90 13.76
N GLU A 6 -14.20 -2.92 13.47
CA GLU A 6 -13.25 -1.92 13.95
C GLU A 6 -13.57 -0.54 13.38
N ARG A 7 -13.92 -0.46 12.09
CA ARG A 7 -14.34 0.78 11.46
C ARG A 7 -15.59 1.35 12.11
N LYS A 8 -16.58 0.51 12.41
CA LYS A 8 -17.80 0.93 13.10
C LYS A 8 -17.51 1.44 14.52
N ARG A 9 -16.60 0.76 15.23
CA ARG A 9 -16.17 1.18 16.57
C ARG A 9 -15.54 2.58 16.51
N LEU A 10 -14.64 2.82 15.57
CA LEU A 10 -13.97 4.11 15.42
C LEU A 10 -14.95 5.21 15.03
N LEU A 11 -15.91 4.93 14.15
CA LEU A 11 -16.94 5.89 13.75
C LEU A 11 -17.87 6.26 14.91
N ALA A 12 -18.10 5.33 15.83
CA ALA A 12 -18.93 5.58 17.01
C ALA A 12 -18.19 6.35 18.10
N ASP A 13 -16.87 6.44 18.05
CA ASP A 13 -16.06 7.13 19.05
C ASP A 13 -16.10 8.65 18.80
N ARG A 14 -16.85 9.35 19.62
CA ARG A 14 -17.05 10.81 19.50
C ARG A 14 -15.84 11.63 19.89
N GLU A 15 -14.85 11.02 20.54
CA GLU A 15 -13.60 11.68 20.92
C GLU A 15 -12.59 11.71 19.77
N LEU A 16 -12.72 10.79 18.80
CA LEU A 16 -11.82 10.72 17.66
C LEU A 16 -12.25 11.70 16.57
N ARG A 17 -11.34 12.55 16.16
CA ARG A 17 -11.58 13.52 15.08
C ARG A 17 -10.34 13.71 14.22
N GLY A 18 -10.57 13.96 12.92
CA GLY A 18 -9.52 14.33 11.98
C GLY A 18 -8.39 13.32 11.90
N SER A 19 -7.17 13.78 12.16
CA SER A 19 -5.97 12.96 12.02
C SER A 19 -5.87 11.80 13.00
N GLU A 20 -6.43 11.93 14.21
CA GLU A 20 -6.46 10.81 15.17
C GLU A 20 -7.30 9.66 14.63
N PHE A 21 -8.46 9.96 14.06
CA PHE A 21 -9.33 8.96 13.46
C PHE A 21 -8.62 8.24 12.33
N THR A 22 -8.00 8.98 11.39
CA THR A 22 -7.31 8.40 10.24
C THR A 22 -6.12 7.55 10.64
N LEU A 23 -5.36 7.97 11.66
CA LEU A 23 -4.23 7.19 12.18
C LEU A 23 -4.70 5.89 12.83
N GLN A 24 -5.73 5.93 13.65
CA GLN A 24 -6.25 4.73 14.30
C GLN A 24 -6.87 3.77 13.29
N LEU A 25 -7.57 4.27 12.29
CA LEU A 25 -8.13 3.44 11.23
C LEU A 25 -7.00 2.78 10.42
N SER A 26 -5.94 3.51 10.11
CA SER A 26 -4.78 2.97 9.40
C SER A 26 -4.08 1.90 10.23
N ASP A 27 -3.88 2.12 11.52
CA ASP A 27 -3.22 1.15 12.41
C ASP A 27 -4.05 -0.13 12.56
N ALA A 28 -5.36 -0.01 12.72
CA ALA A 28 -6.25 -1.16 12.80
C ALA A 28 -6.26 -1.95 11.49
N THR A 29 -6.26 -1.26 10.36
CA THR A 29 -6.21 -1.88 9.03
C THR A 29 -4.88 -2.59 8.82
N ASP A 30 -3.76 -1.96 9.20
CA ASP A 30 -2.43 -2.58 9.16
C ASP A 30 -2.39 -3.89 9.93
N GLN A 31 -2.90 -3.89 11.16
CA GLN A 31 -2.90 -5.08 12.00
C GLN A 31 -3.73 -6.21 11.38
N TRP A 32 -4.88 -5.87 10.85
CA TRP A 32 -5.73 -6.84 10.17
C TRP A 32 -5.04 -7.44 8.94
N LEU A 33 -4.41 -6.61 8.12
CA LEU A 33 -3.68 -7.07 6.93
C LEU A 33 -2.43 -7.87 7.29
N GLN A 34 -1.73 -7.51 8.37
CA GLN A 34 -0.59 -8.27 8.88
C GLN A 34 -1.03 -9.69 9.29
N ASP A 35 -2.13 -9.79 10.02
CA ASP A 35 -2.68 -11.07 10.45
C ASP A 35 -3.12 -11.92 9.25
N LEU A 36 -3.77 -11.30 8.28
CA LEU A 36 -4.18 -11.95 7.04
C LEU A 36 -2.97 -12.46 6.25
N PHE A 37 -1.96 -11.63 6.07
CA PHE A 37 -0.74 -12.00 5.37
C PHE A 37 -0.05 -13.18 6.05
N SER A 38 0.06 -13.15 7.37
CA SER A 38 0.66 -14.25 8.14
C SER A 38 -0.13 -15.55 8.02
N SER A 39 -1.44 -15.48 7.83
CA SER A 39 -2.27 -16.66 7.65
C SER A 39 -2.14 -17.29 6.26
N VAL A 40 -1.77 -16.50 5.26
CA VAL A 40 -1.65 -16.92 3.87
C VAL A 40 -0.22 -17.29 3.51
N VAL A 41 0.74 -16.55 4.03
CA VAL A 41 2.16 -16.64 3.67
C VAL A 41 2.99 -16.92 4.91
N ASP A 42 3.77 -18.01 4.87
CA ASP A 42 4.78 -18.29 5.88
C ASP A 42 5.97 -17.31 5.72
N GLU A 43 6.95 -17.40 6.60
CA GLU A 43 8.14 -16.55 6.55
C GLU A 43 8.87 -16.69 5.20
N ARG A 44 8.64 -15.73 4.31
CA ARG A 44 9.27 -15.69 2.99
C ARG A 44 9.96 -14.35 2.81
N GLN A 45 11.10 -14.37 2.10
CA GLN A 45 11.90 -13.17 1.82
C GLN A 45 11.66 -12.62 0.41
N ASP A 46 10.80 -13.28 -0.36
CA ASP A 46 10.50 -12.90 -1.75
C ASP A 46 9.15 -12.19 -1.92
N LEU A 47 8.49 -11.85 -0.82
CA LEU A 47 7.19 -11.18 -0.82
C LEU A 47 7.14 -10.03 0.19
N ALA A 48 6.47 -8.96 -0.18
CA ALA A 48 6.15 -7.85 0.72
C ALA A 48 4.79 -7.26 0.36
N LEU A 49 3.96 -6.99 1.36
CA LEU A 49 2.71 -6.27 1.19
C LEU A 49 2.95 -4.81 1.60
N ILE A 50 2.68 -3.89 0.69
CA ILE A 50 3.05 -2.48 0.82
C ILE A 50 1.81 -1.60 0.68
N ALA A 51 1.63 -0.68 1.63
CA ALA A 51 0.61 0.37 1.53
C ALA A 51 1.15 1.50 0.66
N VAL A 52 0.34 1.97 -0.27
CA VAL A 52 0.69 3.05 -1.18
C VAL A 52 -0.41 4.11 -1.19
N GLY A 53 -0.15 5.26 -1.81
CA GLY A 53 -1.11 6.34 -1.93
C GLY A 53 -1.58 6.86 -0.58
N GLY A 54 -2.88 7.13 -0.45
CA GLY A 54 -3.46 7.65 0.78
C GLY A 54 -3.27 6.73 1.98
N TYR A 55 -3.39 5.42 1.75
CA TYR A 55 -3.13 4.43 2.80
C TYR A 55 -1.65 4.45 3.24
N GLY A 56 -0.73 4.58 2.29
CA GLY A 56 0.70 4.71 2.59
C GLY A 56 0.99 5.94 3.45
N ARG A 57 0.31 7.05 3.21
CA ARG A 57 0.44 8.29 3.98
C ARG A 57 -0.33 8.29 5.30
N ARG A 58 -1.03 7.20 5.62
CA ARG A 58 -1.92 7.09 6.79
C ARG A 58 -3.09 8.08 6.77
N ASP A 59 -3.55 8.43 5.56
CA ASP A 59 -4.71 9.31 5.33
C ASP A 59 -5.99 8.54 5.05
N LEU A 60 -6.09 7.32 5.58
CA LEU A 60 -7.22 6.45 5.35
C LEU A 60 -8.49 7.00 5.98
N SER A 61 -9.55 7.10 5.21
CA SER A 61 -10.89 7.46 5.68
C SER A 61 -11.86 6.29 5.48
N PRO A 62 -13.06 6.32 6.11
CA PRO A 62 -14.03 5.23 5.94
C PRO A 62 -14.47 4.98 4.50
N LEU A 63 -14.35 5.99 3.63
CA LEU A 63 -14.74 5.90 2.22
C LEU A 63 -13.55 5.74 1.29
N SER A 64 -12.32 5.72 1.83
CA SER A 64 -11.11 5.55 1.03
C SER A 64 -10.96 4.11 0.55
N ASP A 65 -10.38 3.96 -0.63
CA ASP A 65 -9.91 2.67 -1.11
C ASP A 65 -8.66 2.27 -0.33
N LEU A 66 -8.48 0.96 -0.13
CA LEU A 66 -7.24 0.41 0.36
C LEU A 66 -6.31 0.21 -0.82
N ASP A 67 -5.27 1.03 -0.94
CA ASP A 67 -4.29 0.92 -2.01
C ASP A 67 -3.08 0.10 -1.52
N VAL A 68 -2.93 -1.10 -2.05
CA VAL A 68 -1.86 -2.02 -1.66
C VAL A 68 -1.13 -2.57 -2.89
N LEU A 69 0.16 -2.80 -2.70
CA LEU A 69 1.03 -3.44 -3.68
C LEU A 69 1.57 -4.73 -3.07
N LEU A 70 1.31 -5.86 -3.73
CA LEU A 70 1.98 -7.11 -3.42
C LEU A 70 3.24 -7.19 -4.26
N LEU A 71 4.36 -6.90 -3.62
CA LEU A 71 5.68 -6.91 -4.24
C LEU A 71 6.28 -8.31 -4.13
N HIS A 72 6.85 -8.81 -5.22
CA HIS A 72 7.48 -10.13 -5.22
C HIS A 72 8.77 -10.14 -6.05
N ASP A 73 9.62 -11.13 -5.78
CA ASP A 73 10.86 -11.38 -6.49
C ASP A 73 10.71 -12.67 -7.31
N ASP A 74 9.98 -12.56 -8.42
CA ASP A 74 9.70 -13.69 -9.34
C ASP A 74 9.08 -14.92 -8.66
N ALA A 75 8.18 -14.71 -7.71
CA ALA A 75 7.49 -15.81 -7.03
C ALA A 75 6.59 -16.57 -8.01
N GLN A 76 6.81 -17.87 -8.15
CA GLN A 76 6.07 -18.72 -9.11
C GLN A 76 4.60 -18.92 -8.70
N ASP A 77 4.31 -18.86 -7.41
CA ASP A 77 2.97 -19.04 -6.84
C ASP A 77 2.25 -17.71 -6.55
N ILE A 78 2.70 -16.62 -7.17
CA ILE A 78 2.21 -15.28 -6.83
C ILE A 78 0.71 -15.09 -7.11
N GLU A 79 0.18 -15.70 -8.16
CA GLU A 79 -1.25 -15.59 -8.48
C GLU A 79 -2.11 -16.21 -7.39
N SER A 80 -1.72 -17.39 -6.92
CA SER A 80 -2.43 -18.10 -5.84
C SER A 80 -2.38 -17.32 -4.53
N ILE A 81 -1.23 -16.77 -4.20
CA ILE A 81 -1.04 -15.95 -3.00
C ILE A 81 -1.88 -14.68 -3.09
N ALA A 82 -1.84 -13.99 -4.23
CA ALA A 82 -2.60 -12.78 -4.45
C ALA A 82 -4.10 -13.01 -4.26
N GLU A 83 -4.64 -14.06 -4.86
CA GLU A 83 -6.06 -14.42 -4.69
C GLU A 83 -6.41 -14.69 -3.24
N SER A 84 -5.56 -15.43 -2.53
CA SER A 84 -5.78 -15.74 -1.10
C SER A 84 -5.76 -14.50 -0.21
N LEU A 85 -5.05 -13.44 -0.62
CA LEU A 85 -5.03 -12.16 0.09
C LEU A 85 -6.24 -11.29 -0.28
N TRP A 86 -6.58 -11.21 -1.58
CA TRP A 86 -7.62 -10.29 -2.05
C TRP A 86 -9.03 -10.71 -1.67
N TYR A 87 -9.37 -11.99 -1.75
CA TYR A 87 -10.72 -12.49 -1.46
C TYR A 87 -11.21 -12.11 -0.06
N PRO A 88 -10.44 -12.33 1.03
CA PRO A 88 -10.89 -11.91 2.35
C PRO A 88 -11.11 -10.41 2.49
N ILE A 89 -10.35 -9.59 1.76
CA ILE A 89 -10.50 -8.14 1.77
C ILE A 89 -11.82 -7.76 1.11
N TRP A 90 -12.11 -8.33 -0.05
CA TRP A 90 -13.39 -8.11 -0.74
C TRP A 90 -14.58 -8.60 0.07
N ASP A 91 -14.44 -9.74 0.76
CA ASP A 91 -15.50 -10.29 1.61
C ASP A 91 -15.86 -9.36 2.78
N GLN A 92 -14.94 -8.51 3.22
CA GLN A 92 -15.22 -7.50 4.24
C GLN A 92 -15.91 -6.26 3.66
N GLY A 93 -16.17 -6.23 2.36
CA GLY A 93 -16.82 -5.10 1.70
C GLY A 93 -15.89 -3.92 1.46
N GLU A 94 -14.58 -4.13 1.54
CA GLU A 94 -13.59 -3.08 1.30
C GLU A 94 -13.38 -2.84 -0.20
N ASN A 95 -13.27 -1.57 -0.58
CA ASN A 95 -12.81 -1.19 -1.90
C ASN A 95 -11.28 -1.33 -1.93
N LEU A 96 -10.80 -2.13 -2.86
CA LEU A 96 -9.38 -2.50 -2.90
C LEU A 96 -8.75 -2.04 -4.22
N GLY A 97 -7.81 -1.09 -4.14
CA GLY A 97 -6.87 -0.83 -5.21
C GLY A 97 -5.67 -1.74 -4.99
N HIS A 98 -5.47 -2.69 -5.89
CA HIS A 98 -4.43 -3.70 -5.71
C HIS A 98 -3.57 -3.84 -6.94
N SER A 99 -2.30 -4.16 -6.71
CA SER A 99 -1.32 -4.44 -7.75
C SER A 99 -0.44 -5.58 -7.30
N VAL A 100 0.01 -6.38 -8.26
CA VAL A 100 0.95 -7.49 -8.04
C VAL A 100 2.09 -7.27 -9.02
N ARG A 101 3.28 -6.92 -8.53
CA ARG A 101 4.42 -6.56 -9.38
C ARG A 101 5.74 -6.94 -8.76
N THR A 102 6.75 -7.10 -9.62
CA THR A 102 8.15 -7.13 -9.20
C THR A 102 8.66 -5.70 -9.03
N ILE A 103 9.86 -5.56 -8.48
CA ILE A 103 10.53 -4.24 -8.36
C ILE A 103 10.69 -3.61 -9.74
N THR A 104 11.19 -4.37 -10.72
CA THR A 104 11.40 -3.88 -12.08
C THR A 104 10.11 -3.38 -12.70
N GLU A 105 9.04 -4.16 -12.62
CA GLU A 105 7.73 -3.77 -13.14
C GLU A 105 7.20 -2.50 -12.49
N THR A 106 7.38 -2.38 -11.18
CA THR A 106 6.94 -1.21 -10.40
C THR A 106 7.70 0.04 -10.82
N LEU A 107 9.02 -0.07 -10.97
CA LEU A 107 9.88 1.06 -11.36
C LEU A 107 9.61 1.48 -12.80
N ASP A 108 9.38 0.53 -13.70
CA ASP A 108 9.05 0.82 -15.10
C ASP A 108 7.75 1.60 -15.20
N LEU A 109 6.73 1.20 -14.44
CA LEU A 109 5.46 1.92 -14.40
C LEU A 109 5.63 3.32 -13.80
N ALA A 110 6.36 3.45 -12.71
CA ALA A 110 6.64 4.73 -12.07
C ALA A 110 7.45 5.66 -12.99
N ASN A 111 8.24 5.10 -13.88
CA ASN A 111 9.02 5.86 -14.85
C ASN A 111 8.15 6.57 -15.88
N GLU A 112 6.97 6.05 -16.15
CA GLU A 112 6.05 6.56 -17.17
C GLU A 112 4.84 7.28 -16.58
N ASP A 113 4.50 7.00 -15.30
CA ASP A 113 3.31 7.50 -14.64
C ASP A 113 3.67 8.29 -13.38
N LEU A 114 3.44 9.59 -13.41
CA LEU A 114 3.72 10.49 -12.29
C LEU A 114 2.95 10.10 -11.02
N ASP A 115 1.69 9.70 -11.17
CA ASP A 115 0.87 9.32 -10.01
C ASP A 115 1.46 8.08 -9.31
N THR A 116 1.92 7.10 -10.07
CA THR A 116 2.62 5.94 -9.52
C THR A 116 3.92 6.36 -8.84
N ALA A 117 4.71 7.21 -9.47
CA ALA A 117 5.98 7.68 -8.91
C ALA A 117 5.77 8.40 -7.57
N THR A 118 4.80 9.31 -7.49
CA THR A 118 4.50 10.03 -6.24
C THR A 118 3.93 9.11 -5.17
N SER A 119 3.10 8.14 -5.56
CA SER A 119 2.51 7.15 -4.65
C SER A 119 3.58 6.30 -3.97
N LEU A 120 4.63 5.91 -4.71
CA LEU A 120 5.75 5.13 -4.16
C LEU A 120 6.58 5.89 -3.14
N LEU A 121 6.66 7.21 -3.23
CA LEU A 121 7.42 8.02 -2.27
C LEU A 121 6.83 7.99 -0.86
N SER A 122 5.55 7.69 -0.74
CA SER A 122 4.86 7.59 0.54
C SER A 122 4.53 6.14 0.90
N SER A 123 5.12 5.17 0.21
CA SER A 123 4.88 3.76 0.46
C SER A 123 5.44 3.32 1.81
N ARG A 124 4.77 2.33 2.40
CA ARG A 124 5.14 1.82 3.71
C ARG A 124 4.86 0.32 3.76
N ILE A 125 5.76 -0.45 4.35
CA ILE A 125 5.55 -1.90 4.47
C ILE A 125 4.46 -2.21 5.49
N ILE A 126 3.58 -3.14 5.14
CA ILE A 126 2.59 -3.71 6.05
C ILE A 126 3.09 -5.03 6.60
N ALA A 127 3.56 -5.91 5.73
CA ALA A 127 4.00 -7.25 6.11
C ALA A 127 4.97 -7.82 5.07
N GLY A 128 5.72 -8.83 5.44
CA GLY A 128 6.64 -9.53 4.55
C GLY A 128 8.07 -9.05 4.67
N SER A 129 8.82 -9.11 3.57
CA SER A 129 10.24 -8.82 3.56
C SER A 129 10.54 -7.32 3.63
N GLN A 130 11.10 -6.87 4.74
CA GLN A 130 11.57 -5.49 4.91
C GLN A 130 12.67 -5.16 3.90
N SER A 131 13.57 -6.11 3.62
CA SER A 131 14.64 -5.92 2.64
C SER A 131 14.10 -5.63 1.25
N LEU A 132 13.09 -6.36 0.83
CA LEU A 132 12.47 -6.19 -0.48
C LEU A 132 11.78 -4.82 -0.59
N ALA A 133 11.07 -4.43 0.47
CA ALA A 133 10.41 -3.13 0.54
C ALA A 133 11.43 -1.98 0.52
N ASP A 134 12.51 -2.10 1.29
CA ASP A 134 13.56 -1.09 1.35
C ASP A 134 14.27 -0.94 0.01
N GLU A 135 14.50 -2.04 -0.69
CA GLU A 135 15.08 -2.02 -2.04
C GLU A 135 14.21 -1.23 -3.01
N LEU A 136 12.91 -1.48 -3.01
CA LEU A 136 11.97 -0.73 -3.86
C LEU A 136 12.00 0.75 -3.55
N VAL A 137 11.88 1.12 -2.27
CA VAL A 137 11.85 2.53 -1.86
C VAL A 137 13.14 3.24 -2.22
N GLY A 138 14.30 2.60 -1.99
CA GLY A 138 15.60 3.14 -2.34
C GLY A 138 15.76 3.39 -3.84
N LEU A 139 15.37 2.43 -4.65
CA LEU A 139 15.43 2.54 -6.11
C LEU A 139 14.41 3.55 -6.65
N ALA A 140 13.21 3.58 -6.09
CA ALA A 140 12.19 4.55 -6.47
C ALA A 140 12.64 5.98 -6.18
N LEU A 141 13.25 6.21 -5.02
CA LEU A 141 13.76 7.52 -4.65
C LEU A 141 14.92 7.96 -5.55
N GLN A 142 15.83 7.04 -5.87
CA GLN A 142 16.93 7.29 -6.78
C GLN A 142 16.42 7.68 -8.18
N GLN A 143 15.45 6.94 -8.70
CA GLN A 143 14.81 7.22 -9.98
C GLN A 143 14.11 8.57 -9.97
N TRP A 144 13.39 8.89 -8.91
CA TRP A 144 12.72 10.17 -8.73
C TRP A 144 13.72 11.33 -8.78
N LYS A 145 14.83 11.23 -8.04
CA LYS A 145 15.86 12.26 -8.02
C LYS A 145 16.48 12.50 -9.38
N SER A 146 16.75 11.42 -10.14
CA SER A 146 17.34 11.54 -11.48
C SER A 146 16.39 12.20 -12.48
N LYS A 147 15.10 12.16 -12.23
CA LYS A 147 14.06 12.69 -13.11
C LYS A 147 13.44 14.00 -12.62
N THR A 148 13.95 14.57 -11.54
CA THR A 148 13.37 15.79 -10.94
C THR A 148 13.23 16.92 -11.95
N LYS A 149 14.22 17.12 -12.81
CA LYS A 149 14.18 18.17 -13.85
C LYS A 149 13.06 17.94 -14.87
N LEU A 150 12.69 16.67 -15.11
CA LEU A 150 11.63 16.32 -16.04
C LEU A 150 10.25 16.41 -15.39
N TRP A 151 10.14 16.02 -14.12
CA TRP A 151 8.87 15.96 -13.40
C TRP A 151 8.38 17.29 -12.83
N LEU A 152 9.30 18.19 -12.42
CA LEU A 152 8.94 19.46 -11.80
C LEU A 152 7.97 20.31 -12.62
N PRO A 153 8.14 20.47 -13.94
CA PRO A 153 7.17 21.21 -14.73
C PRO A 153 5.78 20.57 -14.75
N LYS A 154 5.70 19.23 -14.73
CA LYS A 154 4.44 18.49 -14.69
C LYS A 154 3.73 18.65 -13.35
N LEU A 155 4.48 18.65 -12.24
CA LEU A 155 3.94 18.88 -10.91
C LEU A 155 3.40 20.31 -10.78
N ALA A 156 4.12 21.29 -11.27
CA ALA A 156 3.68 22.68 -11.29
C ALA A 156 2.39 22.85 -12.08
N ALA A 157 2.25 22.18 -13.21
CA ALA A 157 1.05 22.21 -14.03
C ALA A 157 -0.14 21.55 -13.35
N SER A 158 0.08 20.53 -12.54
CA SER A 158 -0.99 19.78 -11.84
C SER A 158 -1.52 20.48 -10.59
N ILE A 159 -0.84 21.53 -10.11
CA ILE A 159 -1.25 22.26 -8.90
C ILE A 159 -2.37 23.30 -9.21
N HIS A 160 -2.59 23.63 -10.44
CA HIS A 160 -3.58 24.64 -10.85
C HIS A 160 -5.00 24.14 -10.89
#